data_e2e9bc4ecc6e9807616572293050ecab
#
_entry.id   e2e9bc4ecc6e9807616572293050ecab
#
_cell.length_a   1.000
_cell.length_b   1.000
_cell.length_c   1.000
_cell.angle_alpha   90.00
_cell.angle_beta   90.00
_cell.angle_gamma   90.00
#
_symmetry.space_group_name_H-M   'P 1'
#
loop_
_entity.id
_entity.type
_entity.pdbx_description
1 polymer ?
#
loop_
_entity_poly.entity_id
_entity_poly.type
_entity_poly.pdbx_seq_one_letter_code
_entity_poly.pdbx_strand_id
1 'polypeptide(L)'
;MSVYMTHNLSDSTTSYIVFTDHHQSRLGHVKRRLTDAFASAKPADTQDPFMFHCLIIHEMFLDAKSVITPLRGNLYNQLDLVDAYSTKPAQKRDRNELEKVTIQLHVVSQDIDSMTASAEMTAMIIRRMQGAHDRFRELVAPNGAVNASTKIFDALRYLLESADSQKRWLTSYKARKDIALNLVSCLAIKVQTG
;
A
#
# COMPACT_ATOMS: atom_id res chain seq x y z
N MET A 1 -2.11 -0.87 13.38
CA MET A 1 -1.00 -0.19 14.08
C MET A 1 -1.32 1.29 14.22
N SER A 2 -1.19 1.84 15.42
CA SER A 2 -1.37 3.28 15.71
C SER A 2 -0.10 3.83 16.33
N VAL A 3 0.28 5.06 15.95
CA VAL A 3 1.48 5.73 16.43
C VAL A 3 1.10 7.10 16.96
N TYR A 4 1.48 7.38 18.19
CA TYR A 4 1.35 8.69 18.81
C TYR A 4 2.75 9.27 19.03
N MET A 5 2.90 10.56 18.76
CA MET A 5 4.15 11.27 18.91
C MET A 5 3.93 12.54 19.73
N THR A 6 4.83 12.78 20.66
CA THR A 6 4.98 14.08 21.32
C THR A 6 6.40 14.55 21.15
N HIS A 7 6.58 15.83 20.85
CA HIS A 7 7.88 16.47 20.73
C HIS A 7 7.96 17.69 21.63
N ASN A 8 8.99 17.74 22.47
CA ASN A 8 9.25 18.87 23.35
C ASN A 8 10.26 19.80 22.66
N LEU A 9 9.82 21.01 22.35
CA LEU A 9 10.66 22.00 21.66
C LEU A 9 11.78 22.56 22.52
N SER A 10 11.67 22.51 23.87
CA SER A 10 12.66 23.11 24.76
C SER A 10 13.93 22.25 24.91
N ASP A 11 13.81 20.93 24.87
CA ASP A 11 14.91 19.98 25.02
C ASP A 11 15.12 19.10 23.77
N SER A 12 14.34 19.34 22.70
CA SER A 12 14.36 18.58 21.45
C SER A 12 14.15 17.06 21.64
N THR A 13 13.45 16.66 22.69
CA THR A 13 13.14 15.24 22.93
C THR A 13 11.84 14.84 22.21
N THR A 14 11.86 13.64 21.62
CA THR A 14 10.67 13.06 20.97
C THR A 14 10.32 11.73 21.61
N SER A 15 9.06 11.58 22.02
CA SER A 15 8.52 10.33 22.55
C SER A 15 7.49 9.76 21.60
N TYR A 16 7.56 8.44 21.38
CA TYR A 16 6.60 7.71 20.55
C TYR A 16 5.93 6.61 21.37
N ILE A 17 4.62 6.49 21.20
CA ILE A 17 3.84 5.36 21.70
C ILE A 17 3.29 4.62 20.46
N VAL A 18 3.63 3.33 20.35
CA VAL A 18 3.23 2.50 19.21
C VAL A 18 2.33 1.38 19.71
N PHE A 19 1.10 1.34 19.21
CA PHE A 19 0.16 0.24 19.45
C PHE A 19 0.12 -0.65 18.21
N THR A 20 0.31 -1.95 18.40
CA THR A 20 0.15 -2.96 17.36
C THR A 20 -0.74 -4.07 17.85
N ASP A 21 -1.58 -4.59 17.01
CA ASP A 21 -2.18 -5.89 17.17
C ASP A 21 -1.11 -6.97 16.87
N HIS A 22 -1.44 -8.21 17.01
CA HIS A 22 -0.61 -9.40 17.12
C HIS A 22 0.57 -9.61 16.13
N HIS A 23 0.88 -8.66 15.25
CA HIS A 23 1.99 -8.78 14.29
C HIS A 23 3.33 -8.26 14.84
N GLN A 24 3.89 -8.94 15.84
CA GLN A 24 5.21 -8.63 16.41
C GLN A 24 6.37 -8.60 15.40
N SER A 25 6.25 -9.34 14.28
CA SER A 25 7.26 -9.37 13.22
C SER A 25 7.50 -8.01 12.56
N ARG A 26 6.43 -7.23 12.32
CA ARG A 26 6.53 -5.89 11.70
C ARG A 26 7.28 -4.89 12.59
N LEU A 27 6.98 -4.90 13.88
CA LEU A 27 7.71 -4.08 14.86
C LEU A 27 9.20 -4.44 14.93
N GLY A 28 9.53 -5.72 14.80
CA GLY A 28 10.92 -6.18 14.75
C GLY A 28 11.68 -5.59 13.56
N HIS A 29 11.07 -5.52 12.39
CA HIS A 29 11.65 -4.90 11.19
C HIS A 29 11.83 -3.39 11.36
N VAL A 30 10.79 -2.69 11.86
CA VAL A 30 10.86 -1.24 12.14
C VAL A 30 11.94 -0.95 13.18
N LYS A 31 11.99 -1.72 14.28
CA LYS A 31 13.00 -1.57 15.33
C LYS A 31 14.42 -1.75 14.79
N ARG A 32 14.67 -2.80 14.00
CA ARG A 32 15.97 -3.04 13.38
C ARG A 32 16.38 -1.87 12.48
N ARG A 33 15.50 -1.43 11.59
CA ARG A 33 15.78 -0.29 10.70
C ARG A 33 16.02 1.01 11.45
N LEU A 34 15.31 1.23 12.56
CA LEU A 34 15.59 2.36 13.44
C LEU A 34 17.00 2.25 14.04
N THR A 35 17.35 1.09 14.59
CA THR A 35 18.68 0.86 15.17
C THR A 35 19.76 1.10 14.12
N ASP A 36 19.59 0.58 12.89
CA ASP A 36 20.52 0.76 11.78
C ASP A 36 20.60 2.23 11.33
N ALA A 37 19.46 2.92 11.27
CA ALA A 37 19.40 4.34 10.93
C ALA A 37 20.11 5.19 11.99
N PHE A 38 19.88 4.95 13.28
CA PHE A 38 20.57 5.66 14.35
C PHE A 38 22.05 5.35 14.41
N ALA A 39 22.47 4.12 14.08
CA ALA A 39 23.89 3.74 14.06
C ALA A 39 24.66 4.37 12.89
N SER A 40 23.98 4.62 11.76
CA SER A 40 24.60 5.11 10.52
C SER A 40 24.38 6.59 10.26
N ALA A 41 23.41 7.24 10.91
CA ALA A 41 23.03 8.62 10.64
C ALA A 41 23.92 9.62 11.40
N LYS A 42 24.15 10.77 10.75
CA LYS A 42 24.71 11.92 11.47
C LYS A 42 23.66 12.42 12.49
N PRO A 43 24.08 12.94 13.65
CA PRO A 43 23.16 13.42 14.69
C PRO A 43 22.07 14.37 14.17
N ALA A 44 22.39 15.22 13.19
CA ALA A 44 21.44 16.13 12.56
C ALA A 44 20.29 15.41 11.80
N ASP A 45 20.53 14.21 11.27
CA ASP A 45 19.54 13.47 10.48
C ASP A 45 18.50 12.76 11.36
N THR A 46 18.81 12.53 12.64
CA THR A 46 17.95 11.84 13.62
C THR A 46 17.11 12.81 14.47
N GLN A 47 17.31 14.10 14.31
CA GLN A 47 16.63 15.12 15.14
C GLN A 47 15.20 15.44 14.67
N ASP A 48 14.84 15.09 13.43
CA ASP A 48 13.48 15.34 12.95
C ASP A 48 12.50 14.34 13.57
N PRO A 49 11.48 14.81 14.33
CA PRO A 49 10.52 13.94 15.00
C PRO A 49 9.65 13.12 14.05
N PHE A 50 9.58 13.45 12.76
CA PHE A 50 8.80 12.68 11.77
C PHE A 50 9.56 11.51 11.14
N MET A 51 10.86 11.38 11.39
CA MET A 51 11.67 10.30 10.80
C MET A 51 11.11 8.90 11.12
N PHE A 52 10.70 8.68 12.36
CA PHE A 52 10.13 7.40 12.77
C PHE A 52 8.84 7.05 12.02
N HIS A 53 7.97 8.03 11.82
CA HIS A 53 6.75 7.84 11.04
C HIS A 53 7.05 7.50 9.58
N CYS A 54 8.03 8.15 8.97
CA CYS A 54 8.48 7.84 7.61
C CYS A 54 8.97 6.40 7.49
N LEU A 55 9.75 5.91 8.47
CA LEU A 55 10.23 4.53 8.49
C LEU A 55 9.08 3.53 8.62
N ILE A 56 8.12 3.79 9.51
CA ILE A 56 6.94 2.93 9.67
C ILE A 56 6.14 2.86 8.36
N ILE A 57 5.84 4.00 7.75
CA ILE A 57 5.07 4.03 6.49
C ILE A 57 5.84 3.34 5.37
N HIS A 58 7.16 3.50 5.32
CA HIS A 58 8.00 2.81 4.34
C HIS A 58 7.93 1.28 4.50
N GLU A 59 7.98 0.75 5.73
CA GLU A 59 7.81 -0.68 5.97
C GLU A 59 6.41 -1.17 5.58
N MET A 60 5.36 -0.39 5.89
CA MET A 60 4.00 -0.71 5.44
C MET A 60 3.89 -0.73 3.90
N PHE A 61 4.60 0.17 3.21
CA PHE A 61 4.65 0.20 1.75
C PHE A 61 5.34 -1.05 1.18
N LEU A 62 6.44 -1.51 1.77
CA LEU A 62 7.13 -2.73 1.36
C LEU A 62 6.26 -3.98 1.57
N ASP A 63 5.55 -4.05 2.69
CA ASP A 63 4.59 -5.11 2.95
C ASP A 63 3.45 -5.12 1.92
N ALA A 64 2.88 -3.96 1.60
CA ALA A 64 1.84 -3.86 0.57
C ALA A 64 2.34 -4.36 -0.79
N LYS A 65 3.59 -4.05 -1.17
CA LYS A 65 4.21 -4.55 -2.40
C LYS A 65 4.30 -6.09 -2.42
N SER A 66 4.59 -6.72 -1.28
CA SER A 66 4.68 -8.17 -1.16
C SER A 66 3.31 -8.87 -1.39
N VAL A 67 2.21 -8.19 -1.10
CA VAL A 67 0.84 -8.69 -1.32
C VAL A 67 0.32 -8.37 -2.72
N ILE A 68 0.66 -7.21 -3.29
CA ILE A 68 0.24 -6.81 -4.65
C ILE A 68 0.84 -7.75 -5.72
N THR A 69 2.05 -8.24 -5.54
CA THR A 69 2.69 -9.13 -6.53
C THR A 69 1.96 -10.47 -6.69
N PRO A 70 1.61 -11.22 -5.64
CA PRO A 70 0.77 -12.41 -5.75
C PRO A 70 -0.63 -12.13 -6.30
N LEU A 71 -1.26 -11.03 -5.87
CA LEU A 71 -2.57 -10.59 -6.39
C LEU A 71 -2.54 -10.42 -7.91
N ARG A 72 -1.51 -9.74 -8.42
CA ARG A 72 -1.30 -9.58 -9.86
C ARG A 72 -1.17 -10.94 -10.55
N GLY A 73 -0.34 -11.84 -10.01
CA GLY A 73 -0.16 -13.19 -10.56
C GLY A 73 -1.49 -13.94 -10.62
N ASN A 74 -2.27 -13.93 -9.54
CA ASN A 74 -3.57 -14.56 -9.49
C ASN A 74 -4.53 -13.97 -10.53
N LEU A 75 -4.62 -12.63 -10.63
CA LEU A 75 -5.44 -11.98 -11.66
C LEU A 75 -5.09 -12.45 -13.08
N TYR A 76 -3.80 -12.41 -13.44
CA TYR A 76 -3.39 -12.81 -14.80
C TYR A 76 -3.69 -14.29 -15.06
N ASN A 77 -3.48 -15.19 -14.09
CA ASN A 77 -3.87 -16.60 -14.22
C ASN A 77 -5.38 -16.74 -14.49
N GLN A 78 -6.23 -15.96 -13.83
CA GLN A 78 -7.67 -16.01 -14.10
C GLN A 78 -8.03 -15.45 -15.49
N LEU A 79 -7.35 -14.39 -15.95
CA LEU A 79 -7.54 -13.85 -17.30
C LEU A 79 -7.17 -14.89 -18.37
N ASP A 80 -6.06 -15.60 -18.20
CA ASP A 80 -5.63 -16.65 -19.13
C ASP A 80 -6.64 -17.82 -19.16
N LEU A 81 -7.23 -18.18 -18.00
CA LEU A 81 -8.28 -19.19 -17.94
C LEU A 81 -9.55 -18.75 -18.66
N VAL A 82 -9.96 -17.48 -18.54
CA VAL A 82 -11.12 -16.92 -19.26
C VAL A 82 -10.87 -16.94 -20.77
N ASP A 83 -9.69 -16.55 -21.21
CA ASP A 83 -9.30 -16.54 -22.61
C ASP A 83 -9.29 -17.98 -23.19
N ALA A 84 -8.63 -18.92 -22.49
CA ALA A 84 -8.62 -20.32 -22.89
C ALA A 84 -10.03 -20.92 -22.95
N TYR A 85 -10.92 -20.56 -22.02
CA TYR A 85 -12.31 -20.99 -22.04
C TYR A 85 -13.09 -20.41 -23.22
N SER A 86 -12.86 -19.13 -23.56
CA SER A 86 -13.53 -18.43 -24.65
C SER A 86 -13.22 -19.07 -26.02
N THR A 87 -12.02 -19.58 -26.18
CA THR A 87 -11.54 -20.21 -27.42
C THR A 87 -11.95 -21.68 -27.58
N LYS A 88 -12.45 -22.34 -26.50
CA LYS A 88 -12.96 -23.71 -26.58
C LYS A 88 -14.20 -23.83 -27.49
N PRO A 89 -14.30 -24.92 -28.30
CA PRO A 89 -15.56 -25.24 -29.01
C PRO A 89 -16.73 -25.34 -28.04
N ALA A 90 -17.92 -24.91 -28.45
CA ALA A 90 -19.12 -24.86 -27.57
C ALA A 90 -19.40 -26.22 -26.89
N GLN A 91 -19.22 -27.33 -27.61
CA GLN A 91 -19.45 -28.69 -27.11
C GLN A 91 -18.47 -29.14 -26.02
N LYS A 92 -17.34 -28.45 -25.87
CA LYS A 92 -16.29 -28.76 -24.88
C LYS A 92 -16.25 -27.78 -23.73
N ARG A 93 -17.21 -26.84 -23.65
CA ARG A 93 -17.28 -25.86 -22.57
C ARG A 93 -17.96 -26.46 -21.34
N ASP A 94 -17.21 -26.52 -20.24
CA ASP A 94 -17.72 -27.00 -18.96
C ASP A 94 -18.17 -25.81 -18.10
N ARG A 95 -19.44 -25.85 -17.65
CA ARG A 95 -20.04 -24.86 -16.77
C ARG A 95 -19.29 -24.75 -15.43
N ASN A 96 -18.81 -25.87 -14.89
CA ASN A 96 -18.11 -25.90 -13.62
C ASN A 96 -16.75 -25.16 -13.68
N GLU A 97 -16.07 -25.22 -14.84
CA GLU A 97 -14.85 -24.43 -15.04
C GLU A 97 -15.15 -22.93 -15.01
N LEU A 98 -16.22 -22.51 -15.68
CA LEU A 98 -16.64 -21.11 -15.72
C LEU A 98 -17.02 -20.59 -14.34
N GLU A 99 -17.75 -21.39 -13.55
CA GLU A 99 -18.14 -21.06 -12.18
C GLU A 99 -16.91 -20.89 -11.28
N LYS A 100 -15.94 -21.79 -11.34
CA LYS A 100 -14.69 -21.70 -10.59
C LYS A 100 -13.93 -20.40 -10.90
N VAL A 101 -13.78 -20.07 -12.19
CA VAL A 101 -13.12 -18.84 -12.60
C VAL A 101 -13.87 -17.61 -12.11
N THR A 102 -15.21 -17.63 -12.16
CA THR A 102 -16.06 -16.54 -11.65
C THR A 102 -15.82 -16.31 -10.16
N ILE A 103 -15.84 -17.37 -9.36
CA ILE A 103 -15.57 -17.30 -7.91
C ILE A 103 -14.19 -16.70 -7.65
N GLN A 104 -13.16 -17.16 -8.35
CA GLN A 104 -11.80 -16.65 -8.19
C GLN A 104 -11.66 -15.18 -8.60
N LEU A 105 -12.34 -14.74 -9.65
CA LEU A 105 -12.38 -13.33 -10.05
C LEU A 105 -13.07 -12.46 -8.99
N HIS A 106 -14.09 -12.97 -8.29
CA HIS A 106 -14.71 -12.27 -7.16
C HIS A 106 -13.76 -12.16 -5.96
N VAL A 107 -13.00 -13.21 -5.63
CA VAL A 107 -11.95 -13.14 -4.59
C VAL A 107 -10.90 -12.08 -4.94
N VAL A 108 -10.40 -12.10 -6.18
CA VAL A 108 -9.47 -11.07 -6.68
C VAL A 108 -10.09 -9.67 -6.57
N SER A 109 -11.39 -9.51 -6.83
CA SER A 109 -12.09 -8.24 -6.68
C SER A 109 -12.05 -7.72 -5.23
N GLN A 110 -12.34 -8.59 -4.26
CA GLN A 110 -12.33 -8.23 -2.85
C GLN A 110 -10.92 -7.80 -2.40
N ASP A 111 -9.90 -8.53 -2.84
CA ASP A 111 -8.51 -8.19 -2.55
C ASP A 111 -8.11 -6.84 -3.15
N ILE A 112 -8.49 -6.56 -4.41
CA ILE A 112 -8.23 -5.27 -5.07
C ILE A 112 -8.90 -4.13 -4.31
N ASP A 113 -10.18 -4.28 -3.91
CA ASP A 113 -10.95 -3.26 -3.22
C ASP A 113 -10.34 -2.99 -1.81
N SER A 114 -9.98 -4.04 -1.08
CA SER A 114 -9.31 -3.94 0.22
C SER A 114 -7.96 -3.21 0.13
N MET A 115 -7.14 -3.57 -0.87
CA MET A 115 -5.84 -2.94 -1.08
C MET A 115 -5.98 -1.49 -1.55
N THR A 116 -6.98 -1.18 -2.37
CA THR A 116 -7.27 0.18 -2.81
C THR A 116 -7.61 1.07 -1.62
N ALA A 117 -8.50 0.59 -0.73
CA ALA A 117 -8.83 1.30 0.50
C ALA A 117 -7.60 1.53 1.40
N SER A 118 -6.73 0.53 1.52
CA SER A 118 -5.47 0.64 2.27
C SER A 118 -4.52 1.69 1.66
N ALA A 119 -4.36 1.71 0.33
CA ALA A 119 -3.51 2.70 -0.36
C ALA A 119 -4.07 4.11 -0.21
N GLU A 120 -5.39 4.29 -0.28
CA GLU A 120 -6.07 5.58 -0.06
C GLU A 120 -5.88 6.08 1.37
N MET A 121 -6.05 5.20 2.36
CA MET A 121 -5.80 5.52 3.77
C MET A 121 -4.34 5.96 3.97
N THR A 122 -3.39 5.22 3.42
CA THR A 122 -1.97 5.53 3.50
C THR A 122 -1.67 6.90 2.90
N ALA A 123 -2.17 7.20 1.69
CA ALA A 123 -2.01 8.51 1.06
C ALA A 123 -2.62 9.65 1.90
N MET A 124 -3.78 9.42 2.52
CA MET A 124 -4.42 10.40 3.41
C MET A 124 -3.56 10.67 4.67
N ILE A 125 -3.01 9.62 5.29
CA ILE A 125 -2.13 9.74 6.46
C ILE A 125 -0.89 10.55 6.08
N ILE A 126 -0.25 10.24 4.95
CA ILE A 126 0.96 10.94 4.51
C ILE A 126 0.68 12.43 4.27
N ARG A 127 -0.43 12.79 3.61
CA ARG A 127 -0.82 14.22 3.40
C ARG A 127 -1.02 14.95 4.73
N ARG A 128 -1.65 14.30 5.71
CA ARG A 128 -1.80 14.88 7.06
C ARG A 128 -0.46 15.07 7.76
N MET A 129 0.46 14.12 7.59
CA MET A 129 1.81 14.23 8.13
C MET A 129 2.60 15.35 7.46
N GLN A 130 2.48 15.53 6.15
CA GLN A 130 3.10 16.66 5.44
C GLN A 130 2.63 18.00 6.04
N GLY A 131 1.31 18.18 6.18
CA GLY A 131 0.77 19.41 6.80
C GLY A 131 1.15 19.59 8.28
N ALA A 132 1.38 18.51 9.03
CA ALA A 132 1.88 18.59 10.39
C ALA A 132 3.39 18.92 10.41
N HIS A 133 4.16 18.35 9.51
CA HIS A 133 5.59 18.63 9.35
C HIS A 133 5.86 20.07 8.89
N ASP A 134 5.03 20.62 7.99
CA ASP A 134 5.13 22.03 7.58
C ASP A 134 4.91 22.98 8.76
N ARG A 135 3.89 22.71 9.59
CA ARG A 135 3.68 23.50 10.83
C ARG A 135 4.83 23.36 11.82
N PHE A 136 5.40 22.16 11.95
CA PHE A 136 6.56 21.95 12.79
C PHE A 136 7.75 22.78 12.30
N ARG A 137 7.99 22.81 10.99
CA ARG A 137 9.05 23.62 10.38
C ARG A 137 8.90 25.11 10.68
N GLU A 138 7.67 25.64 10.56
CA GLU A 138 7.38 27.04 10.88
C GLU A 138 7.71 27.38 12.34
N LEU A 139 7.46 26.44 13.27
CA LEU A 139 7.76 26.62 14.69
C LEU A 139 9.27 26.57 15.00
N VAL A 140 10.04 25.79 14.26
CA VAL A 140 11.47 25.54 14.53
C VAL A 140 12.39 26.37 13.61
N ALA A 141 11.87 26.91 12.49
CA ALA A 141 12.64 27.68 11.51
C ALA A 141 13.44 28.90 12.05
N PRO A 142 12.98 29.61 13.13
CA PRO A 142 13.81 30.69 13.70
C PRO A 142 15.20 30.26 14.17
N ASN A 143 15.41 28.96 14.42
CA ASN A 143 16.61 28.42 15.04
C ASN A 143 17.58 27.67 14.08
N GLY A 144 17.38 27.74 12.76
CA GLY A 144 18.37 27.30 11.77
C GLY A 144 18.45 25.79 11.48
N ALA A 145 17.52 24.97 11.96
CA ALA A 145 17.48 23.52 11.71
C ALA A 145 16.92 23.11 10.31
N VAL A 146 17.16 23.92 9.29
CA VAL A 146 16.53 23.80 7.96
C VAL A 146 16.94 22.51 7.21
N ASN A 147 18.13 21.97 7.45
CA ASN A 147 18.66 20.86 6.64
C ASN A 147 18.09 19.47 6.97
N ALA A 148 17.76 19.18 8.23
CA ALA A 148 17.13 17.90 8.60
C ALA A 148 15.70 17.78 8.04
N SER A 149 14.98 18.87 8.07
CA SER A 149 13.61 19.02 7.65
C SER A 149 13.35 18.75 6.15
N THR A 150 14.30 19.06 5.26
CA THR A 150 14.16 18.82 3.81
C THR A 150 14.15 17.33 3.47
N LYS A 151 14.97 16.52 4.14
CA LYS A 151 15.02 15.06 3.90
C LYS A 151 13.72 14.37 4.27
N ILE A 152 13.10 14.76 5.37
CA ILE A 152 11.81 14.18 5.78
C ILE A 152 10.70 14.62 4.84
N PHE A 153 10.69 15.88 4.42
CA PHE A 153 9.74 16.35 3.42
C PHE A 153 9.85 15.57 2.11
N ASP A 154 11.06 15.34 1.61
CA ASP A 154 11.30 14.55 0.41
C ASP A 154 10.91 13.08 0.60
N ALA A 155 11.16 12.50 1.77
CA ALA A 155 10.73 11.16 2.11
C ALA A 155 9.19 11.02 2.12
N LEU A 156 8.48 11.96 2.74
CA LEU A 156 7.01 11.99 2.74
C LEU A 156 6.45 12.15 1.33
N ARG A 157 7.06 13.00 0.49
CA ARG A 157 6.66 13.17 -0.91
C ARG A 157 6.85 11.86 -1.69
N TYR A 158 8.01 11.22 -1.56
CA TYR A 158 8.28 9.93 -2.19
C TYR A 158 7.27 8.84 -1.77
N LEU A 159 6.94 8.77 -0.48
CA LEU A 159 5.97 7.82 0.04
C LEU A 159 4.56 8.09 -0.50
N LEU A 160 4.17 9.36 -0.65
CA LEU A 160 2.89 9.74 -1.24
C LEU A 160 2.81 9.34 -2.72
N GLU A 161 3.84 9.66 -3.51
CA GLU A 161 3.93 9.27 -4.92
C GLU A 161 3.89 7.74 -5.09
N SER A 162 4.52 7.02 -4.16
CA SER A 162 4.51 5.55 -4.12
C SER A 162 3.12 4.99 -3.84
N ALA A 163 2.37 5.56 -2.88
CA ALA A 163 0.99 5.17 -2.57
C ALA A 163 0.05 5.46 -3.75
N ASP A 164 0.18 6.63 -4.39
CA ASP A 164 -0.59 6.98 -5.58
C ASP A 164 -0.25 6.07 -6.78
N SER A 165 0.99 5.62 -6.90
CA SER A 165 1.40 4.64 -7.93
C SER A 165 0.76 3.27 -7.68
N GLN A 166 0.75 2.79 -6.44
CA GLN A 166 0.05 1.55 -6.08
C GLN A 166 -1.45 1.63 -6.41
N LYS A 167 -2.09 2.75 -6.09
CA LYS A 167 -3.51 2.98 -6.40
C LYS A 167 -3.77 2.91 -7.91
N ARG A 168 -2.91 3.49 -8.76
CA ARG A 168 -3.03 3.40 -10.23
C ARG A 168 -2.94 1.95 -10.73
N TRP A 169 -2.05 1.14 -10.17
CA TRP A 169 -1.95 -0.28 -10.52
C TRP A 169 -3.23 -1.05 -10.13
N LEU A 170 -3.71 -0.86 -8.92
CA LEU A 170 -4.94 -1.49 -8.44
C LEU A 170 -6.16 -1.09 -9.28
N THR A 171 -6.25 0.17 -9.69
CA THR A 171 -7.30 0.65 -10.62
C THR A 171 -7.22 -0.06 -11.97
N SER A 172 -6.01 -0.26 -12.53
CA SER A 172 -5.80 -1.01 -13.76
C SER A 172 -6.20 -2.49 -13.60
N TYR A 173 -5.88 -3.12 -12.46
CA TYR A 173 -6.27 -4.50 -12.18
C TYR A 173 -7.79 -4.64 -12.04
N LYS A 174 -8.45 -3.69 -11.39
CA LYS A 174 -9.90 -3.64 -11.30
C LYS A 174 -10.56 -3.58 -12.68
N ALA A 175 -10.10 -2.71 -13.55
CA ALA A 175 -10.63 -2.58 -14.92
C ALA A 175 -10.47 -3.91 -15.71
N ARG A 176 -9.31 -4.56 -15.63
CA ARG A 176 -9.09 -5.86 -16.31
C ARG A 176 -9.99 -6.96 -15.76
N LYS A 177 -10.14 -7.04 -14.44
CA LYS A 177 -11.05 -7.98 -13.77
C LYS A 177 -12.51 -7.74 -14.22
N ASP A 178 -12.95 -6.49 -14.31
CA ASP A 178 -14.32 -6.14 -14.74
C ASP A 178 -14.57 -6.57 -16.19
N ILE A 179 -13.61 -6.39 -17.08
CA ILE A 179 -13.68 -6.90 -18.47
C ILE A 179 -13.83 -8.44 -18.48
N ALA A 180 -13.03 -9.14 -17.68
CA ALA A 180 -13.10 -10.60 -17.58
C ALA A 180 -14.46 -11.08 -17.05
N LEU A 181 -15.00 -10.46 -16.01
CA LEU A 181 -16.32 -10.80 -15.46
C LEU A 181 -17.44 -10.57 -16.47
N ASN A 182 -17.37 -9.49 -17.25
CA ASN A 182 -18.33 -9.24 -18.32
C ASN A 182 -18.26 -10.31 -19.42
N LEU A 183 -17.04 -10.73 -19.81
CA LEU A 183 -16.85 -11.79 -20.78
C LEU A 183 -17.39 -13.13 -20.26
N VAL A 184 -17.09 -13.48 -19.01
CA VAL A 184 -17.62 -14.70 -18.35
C VAL A 184 -19.16 -14.68 -18.35
N SER A 185 -19.78 -13.56 -18.01
CA SER A 185 -21.24 -13.42 -18.03
C SER A 185 -21.84 -13.66 -19.43
N CYS A 186 -21.21 -13.09 -20.46
CA CYS A 186 -21.64 -13.30 -21.85
C CYS A 186 -21.48 -14.78 -22.28
N LEU A 187 -20.40 -15.45 -21.83
CA LEU A 187 -20.16 -16.86 -22.15
C LEU A 187 -21.17 -17.78 -21.41
N ALA A 188 -21.55 -17.45 -20.16
CA ALA A 188 -22.55 -18.21 -19.41
C ALA A 188 -23.92 -18.19 -20.08
N ILE A 189 -24.37 -17.05 -20.64
CA ILE A 189 -25.64 -16.95 -21.37
C ILE A 189 -25.62 -17.84 -22.61
N LYS A 190 -24.52 -17.84 -23.38
CA LYS A 190 -24.39 -18.66 -24.60
C LYS A 190 -24.44 -20.17 -24.33
N VAL A 191 -23.98 -20.62 -23.17
CA VAL A 191 -24.04 -22.04 -22.75
C VAL A 191 -25.46 -22.46 -22.35
N GLN A 192 -26.33 -21.52 -21.94
CA GLN A 192 -27.71 -21.81 -21.58
C GLN A 192 -28.67 -21.84 -22.78
N THR A 193 -28.29 -21.23 -23.88
CA THR A 193 -29.15 -21.06 -25.08
C THR A 193 -28.84 -22.03 -26.22
N GLY A 194 -27.82 -22.86 -26.10
CA GLY A 194 -27.41 -23.89 -27.07
C GLY A 194 -27.55 -25.30 -26.51
#